data_ba889a9d51000c7b24d9e2939e1d7b96
#
_entry.id   ba889a9d51000c7b24d9e2939e1d7b96
#
_cell.length_a   1.000
_cell.length_b   1.000
_cell.length_c   1.000
_cell.angle_alpha   90.00
_cell.angle_beta   90.00
_cell.angle_gamma   90.00
#
_symmetry.space_group_name_H-M   'P 1'
#
loop_
_entity.id
_entity.type
_entity.pdbx_description
1 polymer ?
#
loop_
_entity_poly.entity_id
_entity_poly.type
_entity_poly.pdbx_seq_one_letter_code
_entity_poly.pdbx_strand_id
1 'polypeptide(L)'
;MKRVVRLLCALLVLLPVVTFAAENKSLNLEEVLKEEEIESKLGNYKESDEKATVYLFRGKGCGYCRGFINFLNDNIDELGKYFNLVSYEVWNDADNADLMQEVANFTGVAAQGVPYIVVGEKVFDGFTEEYYGEEFKAELKKLYDSEERYDVFEAMEKAELDAKKAENANVNKIILWNAVFSVVTICAVGLMLYMSNKKMAELIDSKIKIKNYVQQAQSEAPKKAETKKPVKKAKKK
;
A
#
# COMPACT_ATOMS: atom_id res chain seq x y z
N MET A 1 21.36 -13.26 -24.22
CA MET A 1 20.44 -13.49 -23.13
C MET A 1 20.35 -12.31 -22.12
N LYS A 2 21.46 -11.79 -21.57
CA LYS A 2 21.39 -10.67 -20.56
C LYS A 2 20.79 -9.35 -21.07
N ARG A 3 20.88 -9.03 -22.37
CA ARG A 3 20.30 -7.81 -22.97
C ARG A 3 18.79 -7.94 -23.20
N VAL A 4 18.28 -9.13 -23.52
CA VAL A 4 16.86 -9.40 -23.74
C VAL A 4 16.08 -9.36 -22.41
N VAL A 5 16.66 -9.89 -21.33
CA VAL A 5 16.05 -9.85 -19.98
C VAL A 5 15.96 -8.42 -19.47
N ARG A 6 16.97 -7.56 -19.72
CA ARG A 6 16.91 -6.14 -19.34
C ARG A 6 15.85 -5.35 -20.11
N LEU A 7 15.63 -5.67 -21.37
CA LEU A 7 14.59 -5.06 -22.21
C LEU A 7 13.19 -5.51 -21.79
N LEU A 8 13.01 -6.79 -21.42
CA LEU A 8 11.74 -7.32 -20.89
C LEU A 8 11.38 -6.72 -19.52
N CYS A 9 12.34 -6.53 -18.62
CA CYS A 9 12.10 -5.86 -17.34
C CYS A 9 11.77 -4.37 -17.52
N ALA A 10 12.36 -3.68 -18.49
CA ALA A 10 12.05 -2.28 -18.78
C ALA A 10 10.65 -2.09 -19.41
N LEU A 11 10.17 -3.09 -20.16
CA LEU A 11 8.85 -3.05 -20.79
C LEU A 11 7.69 -3.29 -19.79
N LEU A 12 7.96 -4.04 -18.70
CA LEU A 12 6.97 -4.32 -17.63
C LEU A 12 6.71 -3.10 -16.73
N VAL A 13 7.63 -2.13 -16.67
CA VAL A 13 7.50 -0.92 -15.85
C VAL A 13 6.69 0.18 -16.57
N LEU A 14 6.40 0.04 -17.86
CA LEU A 14 5.71 1.04 -18.70
C LEU A 14 4.23 0.71 -18.98
N LEU A 15 3.64 -0.28 -18.30
CA LEU A 15 2.19 -0.42 -18.33
C LEU A 15 1.60 0.73 -17.50
N PRO A 16 0.89 1.69 -18.13
CA PRO A 16 0.11 2.63 -17.35
C PRO A 16 -0.87 1.80 -16.53
N VAL A 17 -0.77 1.87 -15.21
CA VAL A 17 -1.88 1.47 -14.34
C VAL A 17 -2.99 2.44 -14.68
N VAL A 18 -3.87 2.05 -15.60
CA VAL A 18 -5.12 2.74 -15.81
C VAL A 18 -5.95 2.42 -14.58
N THR A 19 -5.80 3.23 -13.54
CA THR A 19 -6.78 3.30 -12.47
C THR A 19 -8.04 3.87 -13.14
N PHE A 20 -8.97 3.00 -13.50
CA PHE A 20 -10.36 3.38 -13.65
C PHE A 20 -10.79 3.80 -12.24
N ALA A 21 -10.66 5.09 -11.93
CA ALA A 21 -11.48 5.66 -10.89
C ALA A 21 -12.91 5.56 -11.42
N ALA A 22 -13.68 4.61 -10.93
CA ALA A 22 -15.11 4.58 -11.14
C ALA A 22 -15.65 5.90 -10.58
N GLU A 23 -16.19 6.76 -11.41
CA GLU A 23 -16.77 8.02 -10.99
C GLU A 23 -18.18 7.69 -10.46
N ASN A 24 -18.27 7.50 -9.14
CA ASN A 24 -19.52 7.21 -8.47
C ASN A 24 -20.53 8.32 -8.77
N LYS A 25 -21.60 7.95 -9.45
CA LYS A 25 -22.63 8.90 -9.84
C LYS A 25 -23.53 9.24 -8.67
N SER A 26 -23.41 10.44 -8.17
CA SER A 26 -24.29 10.98 -7.14
C SER A 26 -25.34 11.92 -7.72
N LEU A 27 -26.44 12.08 -6.98
CA LEU A 27 -27.52 13.04 -7.26
C LEU A 27 -27.68 13.97 -6.07
N ASN A 28 -28.00 15.24 -6.31
CA ASN A 28 -28.39 16.19 -5.29
C ASN A 28 -29.89 16.07 -4.94
N LEU A 29 -30.37 16.86 -3.97
CA LEU A 29 -31.74 16.77 -3.49
C LEU A 29 -32.77 17.06 -4.61
N GLU A 30 -32.52 18.06 -5.46
CA GLU A 30 -33.43 18.41 -6.55
C GLU A 30 -33.53 17.28 -7.59
N GLU A 31 -32.39 16.69 -7.95
CA GLU A 31 -32.32 15.58 -8.89
C GLU A 31 -33.00 14.33 -8.35
N VAL A 32 -32.83 14.04 -7.06
CA VAL A 32 -33.49 12.89 -6.38
C VAL A 32 -34.97 13.08 -6.33
N LEU A 33 -35.50 14.28 -5.97
CA LEU A 33 -36.93 14.57 -5.98
C LEU A 33 -37.54 14.34 -7.35
N LYS A 34 -36.84 14.79 -8.40
CA LYS A 34 -37.27 14.58 -9.79
C LYS A 34 -37.24 13.12 -10.20
N GLU A 35 -36.19 12.37 -9.83
CA GLU A 35 -36.06 10.96 -10.16
C GLU A 35 -37.13 10.10 -9.47
N GLU A 36 -37.49 10.43 -8.22
CA GLU A 36 -38.50 9.75 -7.42
C GLU A 36 -39.94 10.28 -7.67
N GLU A 37 -40.11 11.22 -8.60
CA GLU A 37 -41.40 11.83 -8.93
C GLU A 37 -42.09 12.45 -7.69
N ILE A 38 -41.31 13.09 -6.82
CA ILE A 38 -41.78 13.78 -5.61
C ILE A 38 -41.95 15.28 -5.95
N GLU A 39 -43.13 15.85 -5.56
CA GLU A 39 -43.37 17.28 -5.72
C GLU A 39 -42.36 18.09 -4.86
N SER A 40 -41.59 18.94 -5.52
CA SER A 40 -40.54 19.72 -4.86
C SER A 40 -41.09 20.86 -4.04
N LYS A 41 -40.66 20.95 -2.78
CA LYS A 41 -40.93 22.08 -1.86
C LYS A 41 -39.70 22.93 -1.61
N LEU A 42 -38.65 22.81 -2.47
CA LEU A 42 -37.33 23.39 -2.22
C LEU A 42 -37.32 24.92 -2.06
N GLY A 43 -38.32 25.64 -2.63
CA GLY A 43 -38.39 27.07 -2.42
C GLY A 43 -37.12 27.84 -2.78
N ASN A 44 -36.48 28.42 -1.76
CA ASN A 44 -35.18 29.12 -1.88
C ASN A 44 -33.98 28.26 -1.52
N TYR A 45 -34.14 26.95 -1.32
CA TYR A 45 -33.03 26.05 -1.03
C TYR A 45 -31.98 26.13 -2.15
N LYS A 46 -30.71 26.25 -1.74
CA LYS A 46 -29.55 26.21 -2.65
C LYS A 46 -28.45 25.47 -1.94
N GLU A 47 -27.68 24.70 -2.69
CA GLU A 47 -26.44 24.12 -2.21
C GLU A 47 -25.39 25.19 -1.93
N SER A 48 -24.51 24.97 -0.97
CA SER A 48 -23.44 25.87 -0.59
C SER A 48 -22.36 25.12 0.15
N ASP A 49 -21.10 25.46 -0.09
CA ASP A 49 -19.93 24.89 0.57
C ASP A 49 -19.93 25.16 2.11
N GLU A 50 -20.77 26.11 2.56
CA GLU A 50 -20.92 26.42 3.97
C GLU A 50 -21.85 25.44 4.71
N LYS A 51 -22.53 24.54 4.00
CA LYS A 51 -23.44 23.57 4.57
C LYS A 51 -22.76 22.25 4.89
N ALA A 52 -23.33 21.50 5.82
CA ALA A 52 -22.91 20.13 6.11
C ALA A 52 -23.36 19.18 4.98
N THR A 53 -22.58 18.17 4.66
CA THR A 53 -22.96 17.15 3.68
C THR A 53 -23.71 16.00 4.38
N VAL A 54 -24.86 15.67 3.84
CA VAL A 54 -25.65 14.47 4.19
C VAL A 54 -25.51 13.47 3.05
N TYR A 55 -24.98 12.30 3.34
CA TYR A 55 -24.85 11.21 2.36
C TYR A 55 -26.01 10.24 2.51
N LEU A 56 -26.67 9.92 1.38
CA LEU A 56 -27.78 8.98 1.29
C LEU A 56 -27.47 7.89 0.29
N PHE A 57 -27.32 6.66 0.75
CA PHE A 57 -27.33 5.49 -0.09
C PHE A 57 -28.74 4.93 -0.16
N ARG A 58 -29.33 4.83 -1.36
CA ARG A 58 -30.73 4.50 -1.57
C ARG A 58 -30.96 3.51 -2.70
N GLY A 59 -32.12 2.88 -2.71
CA GLY A 59 -32.63 2.16 -3.86
C GLY A 59 -33.73 2.96 -4.55
N LYS A 60 -33.74 3.03 -5.88
CA LYS A 60 -34.79 3.69 -6.62
C LYS A 60 -36.15 3.02 -6.38
N GLY A 61 -37.14 3.80 -5.98
CA GLY A 61 -38.45 3.30 -5.61
C GLY A 61 -38.56 2.63 -4.24
N CYS A 62 -37.51 2.66 -3.42
CA CYS A 62 -37.51 2.17 -2.06
C CYS A 62 -38.44 3.03 -1.17
N GLY A 63 -39.41 2.42 -0.52
CA GLY A 63 -40.40 3.14 0.29
C GLY A 63 -39.81 3.90 1.48
N TYR A 64 -38.85 3.29 2.19
CA TYR A 64 -38.19 3.95 3.33
C TYR A 64 -37.23 5.06 2.86
N CYS A 65 -36.60 4.89 1.69
CA CYS A 65 -35.76 5.93 1.09
C CYS A 65 -36.60 7.15 0.69
N ARG A 66 -37.75 6.91 0.06
CA ARG A 66 -38.73 7.98 -0.23
C ARG A 66 -39.24 8.66 1.04
N GLY A 67 -39.43 7.90 2.12
CA GLY A 67 -39.76 8.45 3.42
C GLY A 67 -38.75 9.48 3.92
N PHE A 68 -37.45 9.17 3.83
CA PHE A 68 -36.40 10.11 4.19
C PHE A 68 -36.32 11.32 3.25
N ILE A 69 -36.46 11.11 1.94
CA ILE A 69 -36.44 12.20 0.95
C ILE A 69 -37.64 13.15 1.18
N ASN A 70 -38.83 12.59 1.44
CA ASN A 70 -40.00 13.39 1.79
C ASN A 70 -39.78 14.18 3.09
N PHE A 71 -39.23 13.55 4.13
CA PHE A 71 -38.90 14.22 5.38
C PHE A 71 -37.97 15.43 5.15
N LEU A 72 -36.92 15.32 4.32
CA LEU A 72 -36.06 16.46 3.97
C LEU A 72 -36.83 17.55 3.22
N ASN A 73 -37.64 17.15 2.23
CA ASN A 73 -38.43 18.05 1.40
C ASN A 73 -39.52 18.77 2.20
N ASP A 74 -40.19 18.08 3.12
CA ASP A 74 -41.27 18.65 3.96
C ASP A 74 -40.73 19.60 5.05
N ASN A 75 -39.50 19.36 5.51
CA ASN A 75 -38.81 20.18 6.50
C ASN A 75 -37.79 21.14 5.90
N ILE A 76 -37.85 21.41 4.59
CA ILE A 76 -36.80 22.16 3.88
C ILE A 76 -36.63 23.59 4.38
N ASP A 77 -37.74 24.27 4.78
CA ASP A 77 -37.70 25.62 5.34
C ASP A 77 -36.92 25.69 6.66
N GLU A 78 -36.97 24.62 7.46
CA GLU A 78 -36.24 24.52 8.72
C GLU A 78 -34.79 24.03 8.48
N LEU A 79 -34.63 22.95 7.74
CA LEU A 79 -33.38 22.20 7.64
C LEU A 79 -32.50 22.68 6.46
N GLY A 80 -33.10 23.24 5.42
CA GLY A 80 -32.40 23.49 4.15
C GLY A 80 -31.20 24.43 4.24
N LYS A 81 -31.07 25.22 5.33
CA LYS A 81 -29.90 26.06 5.58
C LYS A 81 -28.69 25.29 6.13
N TYR A 82 -28.90 24.07 6.61
CA TYR A 82 -27.86 23.32 7.30
C TYR A 82 -27.16 22.29 6.42
N PHE A 83 -27.79 21.78 5.35
CA PHE A 83 -27.25 20.64 4.62
C PHE A 83 -27.24 20.79 3.09
N ASN A 84 -26.33 20.08 2.46
CA ASN A 84 -26.38 19.60 1.09
C ASN A 84 -26.67 18.10 1.11
N LEU A 85 -27.43 17.59 0.15
CA LEU A 85 -27.63 16.14 -0.02
C LEU A 85 -26.74 15.61 -1.16
N VAL A 86 -26.01 14.56 -0.87
CA VAL A 86 -25.31 13.74 -1.86
C VAL A 86 -25.90 12.32 -1.80
N SER A 87 -26.58 11.92 -2.86
CA SER A 87 -27.35 10.68 -2.89
C SER A 87 -26.78 9.70 -3.93
N TYR A 88 -26.55 8.46 -3.52
CA TYR A 88 -26.06 7.35 -4.33
C TYR A 88 -27.15 6.29 -4.51
N GLU A 89 -27.49 5.95 -5.73
CA GLU A 89 -28.39 4.84 -6.05
C GLU A 89 -27.60 3.54 -6.05
N VAL A 90 -27.99 2.56 -5.23
CA VAL A 90 -27.17 1.33 -4.99
C VAL A 90 -27.81 0.03 -5.50
N TRP A 91 -29.07 0.04 -5.93
CA TRP A 91 -29.72 -1.18 -6.41
C TRP A 91 -29.39 -1.48 -7.87
N ASN A 92 -29.15 -0.47 -8.68
CA ASN A 92 -28.87 -0.58 -10.11
C ASN A 92 -27.46 -0.10 -10.49
N ASP A 93 -26.70 0.43 -9.51
CA ASP A 93 -25.34 0.90 -9.68
C ASP A 93 -24.43 0.13 -8.71
N ALA A 94 -23.63 -0.78 -9.27
CA ALA A 94 -22.74 -1.65 -8.50
C ALA A 94 -21.59 -0.86 -7.84
N ASP A 95 -21.07 0.17 -8.51
CA ASP A 95 -19.98 0.99 -7.98
C ASP A 95 -20.44 1.77 -6.75
N ASN A 96 -21.68 2.29 -6.78
CA ASN A 96 -22.29 2.93 -5.62
C ASN A 96 -22.61 1.93 -4.49
N ALA A 97 -22.97 0.69 -4.84
CA ALA A 97 -23.19 -0.35 -3.84
C ALA A 97 -21.87 -0.72 -3.13
N ASP A 98 -20.78 -0.83 -3.86
CA ASP A 98 -19.45 -1.07 -3.31
C ASP A 98 -19.02 0.11 -2.43
N LEU A 99 -19.22 1.35 -2.88
CA LEU A 99 -18.96 2.55 -2.08
C LEU A 99 -19.73 2.55 -0.76
N MET A 100 -21.00 2.13 -0.75
CA MET A 100 -21.77 2.00 0.49
C MET A 100 -21.12 0.99 1.46
N GLN A 101 -20.61 -0.14 0.95
CA GLN A 101 -19.92 -1.12 1.78
C GLN A 101 -18.57 -0.58 2.30
N GLU A 102 -17.84 0.19 1.51
CA GLU A 102 -16.60 0.84 1.96
C GLU A 102 -16.89 1.83 3.09
N VAL A 103 -17.92 2.67 2.96
CA VAL A 103 -18.36 3.60 4.02
C VAL A 103 -18.83 2.83 5.26
N ALA A 104 -19.59 1.74 5.10
CA ALA A 104 -20.03 0.90 6.20
C ALA A 104 -18.84 0.26 6.95
N ASN A 105 -17.85 -0.23 6.23
CA ASN A 105 -16.63 -0.78 6.83
C ASN A 105 -15.82 0.29 7.57
N PHE A 106 -15.73 1.49 7.02
CA PHE A 106 -15.00 2.60 7.62
C PHE A 106 -15.67 3.13 8.89
N THR A 107 -16.98 3.31 8.85
CA THR A 107 -17.76 3.80 10.01
C THR A 107 -17.97 2.73 11.08
N GLY A 108 -17.77 1.45 10.73
CA GLY A 108 -18.02 0.31 11.62
C GLY A 108 -19.50 0.00 11.83
N VAL A 109 -20.40 0.65 11.09
CA VAL A 109 -21.85 0.39 11.10
C VAL A 109 -22.22 -0.38 9.85
N ALA A 110 -22.60 -1.64 10.01
CA ALA A 110 -22.93 -2.49 8.87
C ALA A 110 -24.17 -1.96 8.12
N ALA A 111 -24.08 -1.83 6.80
CA ALA A 111 -25.22 -1.49 5.96
C ALA A 111 -26.07 -2.75 5.73
N GLN A 112 -27.17 -2.87 6.46
CA GLN A 112 -28.09 -4.01 6.33
C GLN A 112 -29.14 -3.81 5.24
N GLY A 113 -29.31 -2.56 4.79
CA GLY A 113 -30.26 -2.19 3.76
C GLY A 113 -30.18 -0.74 3.38
N VAL A 114 -31.26 -0.24 2.80
CA VAL A 114 -31.40 1.17 2.42
C VAL A 114 -32.71 1.74 2.98
N PRO A 115 -32.76 3.03 3.33
CA PRO A 115 -31.71 4.04 3.21
C PRO A 115 -30.58 3.82 4.21
N TYR A 116 -29.34 4.01 3.79
CA TYR A 116 -28.17 4.12 4.65
C TYR A 116 -27.72 5.57 4.60
N ILE A 117 -27.78 6.27 5.74
CA ILE A 117 -27.63 7.74 5.80
C ILE A 117 -26.46 8.07 6.71
N VAL A 118 -25.55 8.93 6.23
CA VAL A 118 -24.40 9.39 7.01
C VAL A 118 -24.47 10.90 7.20
N VAL A 119 -24.40 11.32 8.49
CA VAL A 119 -24.38 12.73 8.91
C VAL A 119 -23.23 12.93 9.87
N GLY A 120 -22.12 13.48 9.39
CA GLY A 120 -20.90 13.52 10.17
C GLY A 120 -20.41 12.11 10.57
N GLU A 121 -20.22 11.89 11.86
CA GLU A 121 -19.86 10.57 12.40
C GLU A 121 -21.06 9.65 12.63
N LYS A 122 -22.29 10.19 12.56
CA LYS A 122 -23.52 9.43 12.82
C LYS A 122 -24.01 8.72 11.56
N VAL A 123 -24.37 7.45 11.74
CA VAL A 123 -24.98 6.62 10.69
C VAL A 123 -26.40 6.22 11.13
N PHE A 124 -27.35 6.30 10.18
CA PHE A 124 -28.69 5.77 10.31
C PHE A 124 -28.87 4.63 9.29
N ASP A 125 -28.99 3.39 9.77
CA ASP A 125 -29.29 2.22 8.94
C ASP A 125 -30.81 2.01 8.93
N GLY A 126 -31.47 2.57 7.92
CA GLY A 126 -32.91 2.73 7.86
C GLY A 126 -33.38 4.09 8.40
N PHE A 127 -34.60 4.49 7.98
CA PHE A 127 -35.19 5.75 8.44
C PHE A 127 -36.73 5.66 8.52
N THR A 128 -37.25 6.14 9.63
CA THR A 128 -38.64 6.58 9.75
C THR A 128 -38.67 7.88 10.55
N GLU A 129 -39.47 8.82 10.15
CA GLU A 129 -39.55 10.14 10.82
C GLU A 129 -39.91 10.03 12.28
N GLU A 130 -40.82 9.13 12.64
CA GLU A 130 -41.28 8.92 14.01
C GLU A 130 -40.14 8.53 14.96
N TYR A 131 -39.19 7.70 14.53
CA TYR A 131 -38.10 7.22 15.37
C TYR A 131 -36.82 8.05 15.25
N TYR A 132 -36.50 8.54 14.03
CA TYR A 132 -35.20 9.14 13.74
C TYR A 132 -35.26 10.61 13.37
N GLY A 133 -36.46 11.19 13.12
CA GLY A 133 -36.60 12.57 12.64
C GLY A 133 -35.93 13.59 13.55
N GLU A 134 -36.24 13.56 14.86
CA GLU A 134 -35.66 14.50 15.82
C GLU A 134 -34.18 14.25 16.07
N GLU A 135 -33.73 12.98 16.09
CA GLU A 135 -32.32 12.64 16.24
C GLU A 135 -31.52 13.13 15.03
N PHE A 136 -32.03 12.93 13.82
CA PHE A 136 -31.42 13.42 12.58
C PHE A 136 -31.28 14.95 12.59
N LYS A 137 -32.37 15.68 12.96
CA LYS A 137 -32.34 17.14 13.07
C LYS A 137 -31.27 17.62 14.06
N ALA A 138 -31.18 16.96 15.21
CA ALA A 138 -30.19 17.29 16.23
C ALA A 138 -28.75 17.06 15.76
N GLU A 139 -28.47 15.90 15.15
CA GLU A 139 -27.12 15.60 14.64
C GLU A 139 -26.73 16.49 13.46
N LEU A 140 -27.66 16.78 12.55
CA LEU A 140 -27.42 17.70 11.45
C LEU A 140 -27.05 19.10 11.94
N LYS A 141 -27.81 19.63 12.91
CA LYS A 141 -27.54 20.93 13.50
C LYS A 141 -26.21 20.96 14.25
N LYS A 142 -25.92 19.93 15.04
CA LYS A 142 -24.64 19.76 15.74
C LYS A 142 -23.47 19.76 14.78
N LEU A 143 -23.58 19.03 13.65
CA LEU A 143 -22.55 18.99 12.61
C LEU A 143 -22.38 20.38 11.95
N TYR A 144 -23.46 21.06 11.65
CA TYR A 144 -23.43 22.40 11.04
C TYR A 144 -22.77 23.44 11.96
N ASP A 145 -23.07 23.38 13.27
CA ASP A 145 -22.55 24.32 14.29
C ASP A 145 -21.10 23.98 14.71
N SER A 146 -20.54 22.86 14.26
CA SER A 146 -19.17 22.44 14.56
C SER A 146 -18.14 23.31 13.81
N GLU A 147 -17.05 23.69 14.50
CA GLU A 147 -15.93 24.42 13.88
C GLU A 147 -15.20 23.56 12.84
N GLU A 148 -15.05 22.25 13.12
CA GLU A 148 -14.52 21.26 12.17
C GLU A 148 -15.66 20.31 11.80
N ARG A 149 -16.23 20.51 10.63
CA ARG A 149 -17.28 19.61 10.13
C ARG A 149 -16.66 18.32 9.65
N TYR A 150 -17.00 17.25 10.35
CA TYR A 150 -16.56 15.93 9.93
C TYR A 150 -17.24 15.54 8.63
N ASP A 151 -16.43 15.14 7.63
CA ASP A 151 -16.90 14.54 6.39
C ASP A 151 -16.32 13.14 6.28
N VAL A 152 -17.18 12.15 6.06
CA VAL A 152 -16.78 10.73 6.03
C VAL A 152 -15.84 10.43 4.87
N PHE A 153 -16.05 11.04 3.69
CA PHE A 153 -15.20 10.80 2.53
C PHE A 153 -13.82 11.45 2.68
N GLU A 154 -13.76 12.66 3.22
CA GLU A 154 -12.48 13.29 3.55
C GLU A 154 -11.71 12.48 4.60
N ALA A 155 -12.42 11.93 5.58
CA ALA A 155 -11.81 11.08 6.60
C ALA A 155 -11.30 9.75 6.01
N MET A 156 -12.03 9.14 5.07
CA MET A 156 -11.61 7.95 4.35
C MET A 156 -10.35 8.22 3.49
N GLU A 157 -10.34 9.31 2.72
CA GLU A 157 -9.20 9.71 1.91
C GLU A 157 -7.95 9.94 2.78
N LYS A 158 -8.12 10.66 3.88
CA LYS A 158 -7.03 10.89 4.84
C LYS A 158 -6.48 9.59 5.42
N ALA A 159 -7.35 8.66 5.81
CA ALA A 159 -6.95 7.36 6.34
C ALA A 159 -6.17 6.54 5.30
N GLU A 160 -6.61 6.55 4.04
CA GLU A 160 -5.92 5.88 2.94
C GLU A 160 -4.53 6.49 2.67
N LEU A 161 -4.43 7.83 2.66
CA LEU A 161 -3.16 8.54 2.50
C LEU A 161 -2.19 8.22 3.64
N ASP A 162 -2.67 8.16 4.86
CA ASP A 162 -1.84 7.85 6.01
C ASP A 162 -1.39 6.38 6.02
N ALA A 163 -2.26 5.46 5.59
CA ALA A 163 -1.89 4.05 5.38
C ALA A 163 -0.81 3.90 4.30
N LYS A 164 -0.94 4.58 3.17
CA LYS A 164 0.07 4.59 2.09
C LYS A 164 1.41 5.18 2.55
N LYS A 165 1.39 6.25 3.36
CA LYS A 165 2.62 6.82 3.96
C LYS A 165 3.30 5.84 4.90
N ALA A 166 2.53 5.14 5.75
CA ALA A 166 3.05 4.13 6.68
C ALA A 166 3.66 2.93 5.93
N GLU A 167 3.01 2.47 4.87
CA GLU A 167 3.52 1.40 4.01
C GLU A 167 4.85 1.80 3.34
N ASN A 168 4.92 2.98 2.73
CA ASN A 168 6.13 3.51 2.11
C ASN A 168 7.28 3.66 3.12
N ALA A 169 7.00 4.09 4.35
CA ALA A 169 8.01 4.18 5.40
C ALA A 169 8.57 2.80 5.77
N ASN A 170 7.74 1.76 5.83
CA ASN A 170 8.16 0.39 6.07
C ASN A 170 9.00 -0.17 4.91
N VAL A 171 8.58 0.06 3.67
CA VAL A 171 9.34 -0.36 2.47
C VAL A 171 10.73 0.29 2.46
N ASN A 172 10.82 1.59 2.72
CA ASN A 172 12.09 2.30 2.80
C ASN A 172 13.01 1.74 3.91
N LYS A 173 12.45 1.36 5.05
CA LYS A 173 13.19 0.72 6.14
C LYS A 173 13.75 -0.64 5.73
N ILE A 174 12.96 -1.46 5.02
CA ILE A 174 13.39 -2.77 4.51
C ILE A 174 14.51 -2.61 3.47
N ILE A 175 14.39 -1.66 2.55
CA ILE A 175 15.42 -1.36 1.54
C ILE A 175 16.72 -0.95 2.22
N LEU A 176 16.66 -0.07 3.22
CA LEU A 176 17.83 0.36 3.98
C LEU A 176 18.53 -0.81 4.68
N TRP A 177 17.77 -1.69 5.36
CA TRP A 177 18.34 -2.88 6.00
C TRP A 177 19.00 -3.83 5.01
N ASN A 178 18.37 -4.07 3.84
CA ASN A 178 18.94 -4.90 2.79
C ASN A 178 20.26 -4.31 2.24
N ALA A 179 20.34 -2.99 2.08
CA ALA A 179 21.55 -2.31 1.68
C ALA A 179 22.67 -2.49 2.72
N VAL A 180 22.36 -2.31 4.01
CA VAL A 180 23.32 -2.51 5.10
C VAL A 180 23.83 -3.97 5.14
N PHE A 181 22.92 -4.95 5.05
CA PHE A 181 23.30 -6.37 4.98
C PHE A 181 24.20 -6.68 3.78
N SER A 182 23.92 -6.10 2.63
CA SER A 182 24.73 -6.28 1.43
C SER A 182 26.16 -5.75 1.61
N VAL A 183 26.31 -4.57 2.21
CA VAL A 183 27.64 -3.99 2.51
C VAL A 183 28.38 -4.86 3.51
N VAL A 184 27.73 -5.29 4.59
CA VAL A 184 28.37 -6.17 5.61
C VAL A 184 28.85 -7.49 5.00
N THR A 185 28.03 -8.12 4.13
CA THR A 185 28.41 -9.38 3.48
C THR A 185 29.58 -9.18 2.53
N ILE A 186 29.61 -8.10 1.73
CA ILE A 186 30.73 -7.77 0.85
C ILE A 186 32.02 -7.57 1.66
N CYS A 187 31.97 -6.82 2.77
CA CYS A 187 33.09 -6.61 3.66
C CYS A 187 33.59 -7.93 4.29
N ALA A 188 32.68 -8.79 4.74
CA ALA A 188 33.04 -10.08 5.31
C ALA A 188 33.74 -10.99 4.29
N VAL A 189 33.22 -11.07 3.06
CA VAL A 189 33.84 -11.83 1.96
C VAL A 189 35.21 -11.25 1.59
N GLY A 190 35.31 -9.93 1.52
CA GLY A 190 36.59 -9.24 1.28
C GLY A 190 37.65 -9.57 2.33
N LEU A 191 37.27 -9.56 3.61
CA LEU A 191 38.15 -9.94 4.71
C LEU A 191 38.59 -11.42 4.65
N MET A 192 37.66 -12.32 4.32
CA MET A 192 37.97 -13.73 4.14
C MET A 192 38.97 -13.96 3.01
N LEU A 193 38.76 -13.30 1.87
CA LEU A 193 39.71 -13.37 0.73
C LEU A 193 41.07 -12.81 1.09
N TYR A 194 41.14 -11.67 1.78
CA TYR A 194 42.36 -11.07 2.26
C TYR A 194 43.14 -12.00 3.18
N MET A 195 42.46 -12.59 4.16
CA MET A 195 43.08 -13.56 5.12
C MET A 195 43.55 -14.83 4.41
N SER A 196 42.76 -15.33 3.45
CA SER A 196 43.14 -16.49 2.64
C SER A 196 44.38 -16.21 1.79
N ASN A 197 44.45 -15.07 1.11
CA ASN A 197 45.60 -14.65 0.32
C ASN A 197 46.85 -14.47 1.18
N LYS A 198 46.74 -13.89 2.38
CA LYS A 198 47.84 -13.76 3.33
C LYS A 198 48.40 -15.09 3.77
N LYS A 199 47.56 -16.06 4.15
CA LYS A 199 47.96 -17.42 4.50
C LYS A 199 48.62 -18.13 3.34
N MET A 200 48.11 -17.95 2.12
CA MET A 200 48.72 -18.53 0.90
C MET A 200 50.12 -17.97 0.64
N ALA A 201 50.32 -16.65 0.79
CA ALA A 201 51.60 -16.01 0.66
C ALA A 201 52.62 -16.54 1.68
N GLU A 202 52.25 -16.70 2.95
CA GLU A 202 53.09 -17.27 4.02
C GLU A 202 53.48 -18.73 3.72
N LEU A 203 52.55 -19.54 3.17
CA LEU A 203 52.83 -20.92 2.76
C LEU A 203 53.77 -20.98 1.57
N ILE A 204 53.65 -20.10 0.62
CA ILE A 204 54.55 -20.00 -0.56
C ILE A 204 55.98 -19.63 -0.08
N ASP A 205 56.11 -18.62 0.79
CA ASP A 205 57.40 -18.19 1.32
C ASP A 205 58.09 -19.29 2.10
N SER A 206 57.35 -20.03 2.93
CA SER A 206 57.84 -21.17 3.67
C SER A 206 58.33 -22.30 2.74
N LYS A 207 57.57 -22.60 1.66
CA LYS A 207 57.98 -23.60 0.67
C LYS A 207 59.24 -23.18 -0.11
N ILE A 208 59.37 -21.89 -0.44
CA ILE A 208 60.58 -21.36 -1.10
C ILE A 208 61.80 -21.50 -0.18
N LYS A 209 61.66 -21.15 1.09
CA LYS A 209 62.74 -21.33 2.10
C LYS A 209 63.18 -22.78 2.18
N ILE A 210 62.25 -23.73 2.32
CA ILE A 210 62.55 -25.15 2.36
C ILE A 210 63.29 -25.61 1.08
N LYS A 211 62.82 -25.19 -0.09
CA LYS A 211 63.45 -25.53 -1.36
C LYS A 211 64.91 -25.01 -1.44
N ASN A 212 65.17 -23.80 -0.97
CA ASN A 212 66.49 -23.21 -0.92
C ASN A 212 67.42 -23.95 0.03
N TYR A 213 66.94 -24.36 1.23
CA TYR A 213 67.69 -25.20 2.19
C TYR A 213 68.08 -26.57 1.56
N VAL A 214 67.15 -27.21 0.86
CA VAL A 214 67.37 -28.52 0.22
C VAL A 214 68.42 -28.38 -0.89
N GLN A 215 68.35 -27.35 -1.71
CA GLN A 215 69.36 -27.07 -2.75
C GLN A 215 70.76 -26.81 -2.17
N GLN A 216 70.85 -26.03 -1.10
CA GLN A 216 72.11 -25.76 -0.43
C GLN A 216 72.70 -27.05 0.19
N ALA A 217 71.90 -27.86 0.88
CA ALA A 217 72.34 -29.12 1.41
C ALA A 217 72.81 -30.12 0.33
N GLN A 218 72.20 -30.12 -0.84
CA GLN A 218 72.65 -30.94 -2.00
C GLN A 218 73.96 -30.44 -2.61
N SER A 219 74.20 -29.12 -2.56
CA SER A 219 75.46 -28.56 -3.07
C SER A 219 76.69 -28.79 -2.16
N GLU A 220 76.41 -28.91 -0.85
CA GLU A 220 77.43 -29.14 0.19
C GLU A 220 77.66 -30.63 0.49
N ALA A 221 76.91 -31.54 -0.12
CA ALA A 221 77.13 -32.99 0.03
C ALA A 221 78.45 -33.40 -0.65
N PRO A 222 79.37 -34.06 0.09
CA PRO A 222 80.69 -34.47 -0.48
C PRO A 222 80.46 -35.43 -1.65
N LYS A 223 81.11 -35.15 -2.83
CA LYS A 223 81.15 -36.05 -3.98
C LYS A 223 81.75 -37.41 -3.57
N LYS A 224 80.93 -38.47 -3.51
CA LYS A 224 81.38 -39.83 -3.29
C LYS A 224 82.47 -40.16 -4.27
N ALA A 225 83.66 -40.51 -3.70
CA ALA A 225 84.82 -40.96 -4.46
C ALA A 225 84.42 -42.14 -5.36
N GLU A 226 84.73 -42.05 -6.63
CA GLU A 226 84.67 -43.15 -7.63
C GLU A 226 85.45 -44.33 -7.15
N THR A 227 84.83 -45.39 -6.73
CA THR A 227 85.51 -46.67 -6.45
C THR A 227 86.03 -47.32 -7.77
N LYS A 228 87.34 -47.33 -7.94
CA LYS A 228 88.04 -48.03 -9.01
C LYS A 228 87.66 -49.53 -8.99
N LYS A 229 87.15 -50.06 -10.10
CA LYS A 229 86.91 -51.45 -10.35
C LYS A 229 88.26 -52.20 -10.39
N PRO A 230 88.43 -53.39 -9.75
CA PRO A 230 89.65 -54.16 -9.84
C PRO A 230 89.72 -54.88 -11.19
N VAL A 231 90.93 -54.77 -11.84
CA VAL A 231 91.27 -55.43 -13.07
C VAL A 231 91.45 -56.93 -12.85
N LYS A 232 90.62 -57.79 -13.46
CA LYS A 232 90.84 -59.21 -13.53
C LYS A 232 91.95 -59.59 -14.47
N LYS A 233 93.09 -60.06 -13.93
CA LYS A 233 94.19 -60.74 -14.69
C LYS A 233 93.64 -62.04 -15.26
N ALA A 234 93.70 -62.18 -16.56
CA ALA A 234 93.55 -63.48 -17.22
C ALA A 234 94.77 -64.37 -16.99
N LYS A 235 94.60 -65.60 -16.58
CA LYS A 235 95.55 -66.67 -16.60
C LYS A 235 95.25 -67.58 -17.77
N LYS A 236 96.29 -67.70 -18.67
CA LYS A 236 96.42 -68.78 -19.65
C LYS A 236 96.65 -70.13 -19.00
N LYS A 237 95.95 -71.11 -19.41
CA LYS A 237 96.34 -72.35 -20.03
C LYS A 237 95.06 -73.01 -20.56
#